data_d89dc5929408a52f7eb1d23d33d15b3f
#
_entry.id   d89dc5929408a52f7eb1d23d33d15b3f
#
_cell.length_a   1.000
_cell.length_b   1.000
_cell.length_c   1.000
_cell.angle_alpha   90.00
_cell.angle_beta   90.00
_cell.angle_gamma   90.00
#
_symmetry.space_group_name_H-M   'P 1'
#
loop_
_entity.id
_entity.type
_entity.pdbx_description
1 polymer ?
#
loop_
_entity_poly.entity_id
_entity_poly.type
_entity_poly.pdbx_seq_one_letter_code
_entity_poly.pdbx_strand_id
1 'polypeptide(L)'
;RAGAVVPVQHFDSRVVVGPVCAGGGPCPVCAWLYVLERDPNFDHVLESLPPAESVEPVVVTAAAAAAATLVGRLAGLPDPPGVSAPAPVAGDVVVVDPYSPAPVSLTRVAPHPDCPMCF
;
A
#
# COMPACT_ATOMS: atom_id res chain seq x y z
N ARG A 1 -17.48 7.68 11.67
CA ARG A 1 -17.26 7.18 10.91
C ARG A 1 -16.15 6.50 10.79
N ALA A 2 -15.92 5.56 11.17
CA ALA A 2 -14.74 4.85 11.03
C ALA A 2 -14.71 4.17 9.68
N GLY A 3 -13.74 4.46 8.96
CA GLY A 3 -13.49 3.83 7.70
C GLY A 3 -12.02 3.52 7.59
N ALA A 4 -11.67 2.64 6.69
CA ALA A 4 -10.29 2.40 6.34
C ALA A 4 -10.03 2.98 4.96
N VAL A 5 -8.86 3.56 4.79
CA VAL A 5 -8.37 4.04 3.50
C VAL A 5 -7.14 3.23 3.17
N VAL A 6 -7.09 2.70 1.96
CA VAL A 6 -5.96 1.91 1.49
C VAL A 6 -5.46 2.55 0.19
N PRO A 7 -4.41 3.38 0.26
CA PRO A 7 -3.85 3.94 -0.97
C PRO A 7 -3.18 2.86 -1.81
N VAL A 8 -3.23 3.02 -3.11
CA VAL A 8 -2.55 2.14 -4.04
C VAL A 8 -1.64 3.00 -4.89
N GLN A 9 -0.34 2.74 -4.83
CA GLN A 9 0.65 3.50 -5.58
C GLN A 9 1.33 2.61 -6.59
N HIS A 10 1.38 3.08 -7.82
CA HIS A 10 1.92 2.35 -8.94
C HIS A 10 3.30 2.86 -9.32
N PHE A 11 4.26 1.98 -9.37
CA PHE A 11 5.59 2.24 -9.87
C PHE A 11 5.82 1.39 -11.12
N ASP A 12 6.95 1.54 -11.80
CA ASP A 12 7.15 0.89 -13.08
C ASP A 12 6.87 -0.63 -13.07
N SER A 13 7.46 -1.35 -12.14
CA SER A 13 7.35 -2.81 -12.09
C SER A 13 6.70 -3.34 -10.84
N ARG A 14 6.22 -2.44 -9.97
CA ARG A 14 5.64 -2.84 -8.69
C ARG A 14 4.50 -1.93 -8.28
N VAL A 15 3.67 -2.44 -7.39
CA VAL A 15 2.58 -1.67 -6.80
C VAL A 15 2.67 -1.81 -5.29
N VAL A 16 2.48 -0.71 -4.60
CA VAL A 16 2.42 -0.68 -3.14
C VAL A 16 0.97 -0.47 -2.73
N VAL A 17 0.42 -1.44 -2.02
CA VAL A 17 -0.95 -1.39 -1.51
C VAL A 17 -0.89 -1.12 -0.01
N GLY A 18 -1.37 0.04 0.40
CA GLY A 18 -1.29 0.46 1.78
C GLY A 18 -0.43 1.71 1.94
N PRO A 19 -0.12 2.12 3.17
CA PRO A 19 -0.50 1.44 4.41
C PRO A 19 -2.01 1.47 4.65
N VAL A 20 -2.51 0.46 5.34
CA VAL A 20 -3.91 0.47 5.76
C VAL A 20 -4.08 1.61 6.76
N CYS A 21 -4.85 2.62 6.38
CA CYS A 21 -5.08 3.81 7.18
C CYS A 21 -6.40 3.65 7.91
N ALA A 22 -6.31 3.35 9.19
CA ALA A 22 -7.46 3.13 10.06
C ALA A 22 -7.17 3.74 11.42
N GLY A 23 -8.16 3.77 12.30
CA GLY A 23 -8.02 4.39 13.59
C GLY A 23 -6.80 3.90 14.38
N GLY A 24 -5.99 4.81 14.87
CA GLY A 24 -4.78 4.51 15.63
C GLY A 24 -3.56 4.16 14.78
N GLY A 25 -3.74 4.01 13.49
CA GLY A 25 -2.64 3.69 12.58
C GLY A 25 -2.17 4.89 11.76
N PRO A 26 -1.26 4.67 10.82
CA PRO A 26 -0.78 5.74 9.96
C PRO A 26 -1.89 6.25 9.04
N CYS A 27 -1.73 7.49 8.56
CA CYS A 27 -2.62 8.08 7.57
C CYS A 27 -1.88 8.22 6.23
N PRO A 28 -2.56 8.65 5.15
CA PRO A 28 -1.88 8.86 3.87
C PRO A 28 -0.73 9.86 3.94
N VAL A 29 -0.81 10.86 4.82
CA VAL A 29 0.28 11.81 5.03
C VAL A 29 1.49 11.11 5.63
N CYS A 30 1.29 10.18 6.56
CA CYS A 30 2.39 9.37 7.10
C CYS A 30 3.10 8.61 5.98
N ALA A 31 2.33 7.99 5.09
CA ALA A 31 2.91 7.25 3.97
C ALA A 31 3.78 8.16 3.09
N TRP A 32 3.30 9.36 2.82
CA TRP A 32 4.05 10.34 2.05
C TRP A 32 5.35 10.75 2.75
N LEU A 33 5.29 10.98 4.06
CA LEU A 33 6.46 11.36 4.83
C LEU A 33 7.52 10.24 4.83
N TYR A 34 7.10 8.98 4.90
CA TYR A 34 8.05 7.87 4.80
C TYR A 34 8.74 7.82 3.43
N VAL A 35 8.01 8.12 2.36
CA VAL A 35 8.61 8.19 1.02
C VAL A 35 9.63 9.32 0.95
N LEU A 36 9.28 10.51 1.46
CA LEU A 36 10.18 11.66 1.46
C LEU A 36 11.42 11.44 2.31
N GLU A 37 11.30 10.65 3.38
CA GLU A 37 12.43 10.32 4.23
C GLU A 37 13.48 9.49 3.48
N ARG A 38 13.03 8.61 2.58
CA ARG A 38 13.92 7.80 1.75
C ARG A 38 14.45 8.56 0.55
N ASP A 39 13.65 9.44 -0.01
CA ASP A 39 13.99 10.22 -1.19
C ASP A 39 13.44 11.63 -1.06
N PRO A 40 14.21 12.56 -0.49
CA PRO A 40 13.75 13.94 -0.28
C PRO A 40 13.38 14.67 -1.57
N ASN A 41 13.85 14.18 -2.73
CA ASN A 41 13.56 14.80 -4.02
C ASN A 41 12.39 14.14 -4.75
N PHE A 42 11.66 13.26 -4.07
CA PHE A 42 10.60 12.49 -4.71
C PHE A 42 9.53 13.37 -5.36
N ASP A 43 9.15 14.48 -4.72
CA ASP A 43 8.19 15.42 -5.27
C ASP A 43 8.65 15.98 -6.61
N HIS A 44 9.91 16.38 -6.69
CA HIS A 44 10.47 16.92 -7.91
C HIS A 44 10.53 15.87 -9.02
N VAL A 45 10.85 14.63 -8.65
CA VAL A 45 10.87 13.53 -9.60
C VAL A 45 9.48 13.28 -10.16
N LEU A 46 8.47 13.26 -9.29
CA LEU A 46 7.09 13.07 -9.73
C LEU A 46 6.62 14.16 -10.68
N GLU A 47 6.95 15.41 -10.37
CA GLU A 47 6.57 16.55 -11.21
C GLU A 47 7.20 16.49 -12.59
N SER A 48 8.41 15.92 -12.70
CA SER A 48 9.14 15.85 -13.95
C SER A 48 8.84 14.63 -14.79
N LEU A 49 8.17 13.62 -14.21
CA LEU A 49 7.85 12.42 -14.95
C LEU A 49 6.67 12.63 -15.90
N PRO A 50 6.74 12.08 -17.12
CA PRO A 50 5.59 12.10 -18.00
C PRO A 50 4.48 11.22 -17.46
N PRO A 51 3.21 11.47 -17.83
CA PRO A 51 2.12 10.58 -17.46
C PRO A 51 2.38 9.16 -17.96
N ALA A 52 1.98 8.16 -17.18
CA ALA A 52 2.09 6.78 -17.60
C ALA A 52 1.14 6.54 -18.77
N GLU A 53 1.67 6.03 -19.88
CA GLU A 53 0.87 5.73 -21.06
C GLU A 53 0.19 4.38 -20.96
N SER A 54 0.84 3.43 -20.29
CA SER A 54 0.31 2.10 -20.12
C SER A 54 0.88 1.47 -18.88
N VAL A 55 0.18 0.47 -18.37
CA VAL A 55 0.60 -0.28 -17.21
C VAL A 55 0.80 -1.72 -17.62
N GLU A 56 1.88 -2.33 -17.17
CA GLU A 56 2.20 -3.70 -17.50
C GLU A 56 1.11 -4.65 -16.96
N PRO A 57 0.48 -5.50 -17.83
CA PRO A 57 -0.70 -6.27 -17.43
C PRO A 57 -0.50 -7.23 -16.27
N VAL A 58 0.67 -7.86 -16.16
CA VAL A 58 0.94 -8.79 -15.06
C VAL A 58 0.98 -8.05 -13.74
N VAL A 59 1.63 -6.89 -13.72
CA VAL A 59 1.70 -6.05 -12.52
C VAL A 59 0.30 -5.59 -12.09
N VAL A 60 -0.51 -5.14 -13.05
CA VAL A 60 -1.89 -4.71 -12.75
C VAL A 60 -2.72 -5.86 -12.19
N THR A 61 -2.63 -7.03 -12.81
CA THR A 61 -3.40 -8.19 -12.39
C THR A 61 -3.01 -8.64 -10.98
N ALA A 62 -1.71 -8.72 -10.72
CA ALA A 62 -1.21 -9.09 -9.40
C ALA A 62 -1.63 -8.07 -8.34
N ALA A 63 -1.52 -6.78 -8.67
CA ALA A 63 -1.90 -5.71 -7.76
C ALA A 63 -3.40 -5.73 -7.47
N ALA A 64 -4.23 -5.96 -8.48
CA ALA A 64 -5.67 -6.03 -8.32
C ALA A 64 -6.06 -7.19 -7.40
N ALA A 65 -5.42 -8.35 -7.57
CA ALA A 65 -5.67 -9.50 -6.71
C ALA A 65 -5.28 -9.21 -5.25
N ALA A 66 -4.12 -8.61 -5.04
CA ALA A 66 -3.65 -8.27 -3.70
C ALA A 66 -4.55 -7.23 -3.04
N ALA A 67 -4.93 -6.19 -3.77
CA ALA A 67 -5.81 -5.15 -3.25
C ALA A 67 -7.19 -5.70 -2.92
N ALA A 68 -7.76 -6.54 -3.79
CA ALA A 68 -9.06 -7.15 -3.56
C ALA A 68 -9.03 -8.06 -2.34
N THR A 69 -7.97 -8.83 -2.17
CA THR A 69 -7.81 -9.70 -1.01
C THR A 69 -7.76 -8.88 0.29
N LEU A 70 -6.97 -7.83 0.29
CA LEU A 70 -6.83 -6.97 1.46
C LEU A 70 -8.16 -6.29 1.80
N VAL A 71 -8.80 -5.67 0.81
CA VAL A 71 -10.06 -4.95 1.02
C VAL A 71 -11.16 -5.91 1.44
N GLY A 72 -11.25 -7.09 0.83
CA GLY A 72 -12.23 -8.09 1.20
C GLY A 72 -12.07 -8.53 2.65
N ARG A 73 -10.84 -8.75 3.09
CA ARG A 73 -10.58 -9.15 4.47
C ARG A 73 -10.87 -8.03 5.45
N LEU A 74 -10.55 -6.78 5.09
CA LEU A 74 -10.90 -5.61 5.91
C LEU A 74 -12.41 -5.43 6.03
N ALA A 75 -13.16 -5.80 4.98
CA ALA A 75 -14.61 -5.72 4.99
C ALA A 75 -15.28 -6.91 5.71
N GLY A 76 -14.50 -7.86 6.19
CA GLY A 76 -15.02 -8.99 6.94
C GLY A 76 -15.49 -10.15 6.10
N LEU A 77 -15.13 -10.22 4.82
CA LEU A 77 -15.44 -11.37 4.00
C LEU A 77 -14.68 -12.59 4.50
N PRO A 78 -15.30 -13.76 4.53
CA PRO A 78 -14.62 -14.95 5.03
C PRO A 78 -13.52 -15.40 4.08
N ASP A 79 -12.46 -15.96 4.66
CA ASP A 79 -11.39 -16.55 3.88
C ASP A 79 -11.89 -17.86 3.27
N PRO A 80 -11.31 -18.31 2.15
CA PRO A 80 -11.62 -19.62 1.60
C PRO A 80 -11.30 -20.75 2.58
N PRO A 81 -11.95 -21.91 2.46
CA PRO A 81 -11.63 -23.04 3.32
C PRO A 81 -10.16 -23.42 3.26
N GLY A 82 -9.58 -23.72 4.41
CA GLY A 82 -8.18 -24.13 4.51
C GLY A 82 -7.18 -22.97 4.60
N VAL A 83 -7.64 -21.74 4.46
CA VAL A 83 -6.77 -20.58 4.60
C VAL A 83 -6.66 -20.21 6.07
N SER A 84 -5.41 -20.03 6.53
CA SER A 84 -5.13 -19.61 7.89
C SER A 84 -4.10 -18.49 7.81
N ALA A 85 -4.56 -17.25 7.82
CA ALA A 85 -3.71 -16.08 7.74
C ALA A 85 -4.17 -15.05 8.75
N PRO A 86 -3.25 -14.26 9.32
CA PRO A 86 -3.65 -13.21 10.26
C PRO A 86 -4.51 -12.14 9.57
N ALA A 87 -5.44 -11.57 10.32
CA ALA A 87 -6.27 -10.49 9.81
C ALA A 87 -5.42 -9.26 9.52
N PRO A 88 -5.76 -8.48 8.48
CA PRO A 88 -5.08 -7.21 8.23
C PRO A 88 -5.29 -6.25 9.40
N VAL A 89 -4.25 -5.47 9.68
CA VAL A 89 -4.32 -4.45 10.73
C VAL A 89 -3.84 -3.11 10.17
N ALA A 90 -4.16 -2.04 10.89
CA ALA A 90 -3.71 -0.71 10.51
C ALA A 90 -2.19 -0.67 10.36
N GLY A 91 -1.71 -0.03 9.32
CA GLY A 91 -0.29 0.07 9.01
C GLY A 91 0.25 -1.02 8.08
N ASP A 92 -0.54 -2.04 7.79
CA ASP A 92 -0.08 -3.09 6.86
C ASP A 92 0.15 -2.54 5.46
N VAL A 93 1.28 -2.91 4.88
CA VAL A 93 1.69 -2.52 3.53
C VAL A 93 2.02 -3.78 2.75
N VAL A 94 1.35 -3.96 1.63
CA VAL A 94 1.62 -5.07 0.72
C VAL A 94 2.34 -4.53 -0.50
N VAL A 95 3.53 -5.05 -0.77
CA VAL A 95 4.29 -4.71 -1.98
C VAL A 95 4.16 -5.86 -2.96
N VAL A 96 3.68 -5.55 -4.16
CA VAL A 96 3.51 -6.52 -5.23
C VAL A 96 4.53 -6.22 -6.31
N ASP A 97 5.48 -7.12 -6.49
CA ASP A 97 6.56 -7.00 -7.45
C ASP A 97 6.76 -8.35 -8.14
N PRO A 98 5.93 -8.67 -9.15
CA PRO A 98 5.87 -10.01 -9.72
C PRO A 98 7.19 -10.52 -10.29
N TYR A 99 8.07 -9.61 -10.68
CA TYR A 99 9.33 -9.97 -11.32
C TYR A 99 10.52 -10.04 -10.36
N SER A 100 10.26 -9.86 -9.04
CA SER A 100 11.31 -9.98 -8.04
C SER A 100 11.33 -11.36 -7.42
N PRO A 101 12.42 -11.75 -6.73
CA PRO A 101 12.46 -13.01 -5.99
C PRO A 101 11.40 -13.11 -4.89
N ALA A 102 10.90 -11.98 -4.40
CA ALA A 102 9.80 -11.93 -3.45
C ALA A 102 8.62 -11.21 -4.10
N PRO A 103 7.77 -11.93 -4.86
CA PRO A 103 6.70 -11.28 -5.63
C PRO A 103 5.67 -10.54 -4.79
N VAL A 104 5.44 -11.00 -3.58
CA VAL A 104 4.53 -10.33 -2.64
C VAL A 104 5.22 -10.28 -1.29
N SER A 105 5.25 -9.10 -0.69
CA SER A 105 5.81 -8.96 0.64
C SER A 105 4.89 -8.10 1.50
N LEU A 106 4.90 -8.37 2.81
CA LEU A 106 4.08 -7.65 3.78
C LEU A 106 5.01 -6.99 4.79
N THR A 107 4.80 -5.70 5.00
CA THR A 107 5.46 -4.96 6.06
C THR A 107 4.41 -4.18 6.84
N ARG A 108 4.83 -3.53 7.92
CA ARG A 108 3.91 -2.73 8.74
C ARG A 108 4.61 -1.45 9.14
N VAL A 109 3.89 -0.33 9.05
CA VAL A 109 4.41 0.97 9.44
C VAL A 109 3.54 1.59 10.51
N ALA A 110 4.17 2.34 11.41
CA ALA A 110 3.50 3.10 12.45
C ALA A 110 3.21 4.52 11.93
N PRO A 111 2.37 5.31 12.63
CA PRO A 111 2.23 6.72 12.31
C PRO A 111 3.58 7.40 12.31
N HIS A 112 3.83 8.26 11.33
CA HIS A 112 5.11 8.97 11.23
C HIS A 112 5.18 10.02 12.36
N PRO A 113 6.34 10.11 13.06
CA PRO A 113 6.45 11.05 14.19
C PRO A 113 6.24 12.51 13.82
N ASP A 114 6.53 12.88 12.57
CA ASP A 114 6.38 14.25 12.10
C ASP A 114 5.05 14.52 11.40
N CYS A 115 4.11 13.57 11.45
CA CYS A 115 2.84 13.75 10.77
C CYS A 115 1.93 14.71 11.52
N PRO A 116 1.56 15.86 10.94
CA PRO A 116 0.69 16.81 11.61
C PRO A 116 -0.76 16.33 11.72
N MET A 117 -1.15 15.33 10.91
CA MET A 117 -2.51 14.80 10.92
C MET A 117 -2.73 13.74 12.00
N CYS A 118 -1.64 13.12 12.48
CA CYS A 118 -1.70 12.09 13.52
C CYS A 118 -1.29 12.59 14.89
N PHE A 119 -0.63 13.73 14.97
CA PHE A 119 -0.12 14.30 16.22
C PHE A 119 -0.31 15.83 16.32
#